data_91bbf1d9f6be8362b1311cd5027736d9
#
_entry.id   91bbf1d9f6be8362b1311cd5027736d9
#
_cell.length_a   1.000
_cell.length_b   1.000
_cell.length_c   1.000
_cell.angle_alpha   90.00
_cell.angle_beta   90.00
_cell.angle_gamma   90.00
#
_symmetry.space_group_name_H-M   'P 1'
#
loop_
_entity.id
_entity.type
_entity.pdbx_description
1 polymer ?
#
loop_
_entity_poly.entity_id
_entity_poly.type
_entity_poly.pdbx_seq_one_letter_code
_entity_poly.pdbx_strand_id
1 'polypeptide(L)'
;MVGVFNSIDHSVPKNAGSFGRIEVLLRENSVCGIPKHPTSCSVATTNIADRVSNPTQAAIAEIADGFGLAECGAIIPPATGVVSGIDVDRGQPFVNQVFLGLTGGAGAPHADCWQSICHVGNGGLCYQDSIELDELRQPLFIQTRGFAPDTEGAGKFCGARSAYVEFGPRTGNLDVAYVSDGGINGPQGVREGLGGACANQFRITRNGMHEELSNCDVVNLVAGELIASQSCGGGGYGR
;
A
#
# COMPACT_ATOMS: atom_id res chain seq x y z
N MET A 1 -17.36 -1.53 -7.85
CA MET A 1 -18.83 -1.45 -7.68
C MET A 1 -19.24 -1.08 -6.25
N VAL A 2 -18.87 -1.87 -5.22
CA VAL A 2 -19.25 -1.56 -3.82
C VAL A 2 -18.84 -0.16 -3.41
N GLY A 3 -17.62 0.27 -3.75
CA GLY A 3 -17.13 1.61 -3.46
C GLY A 3 -17.98 2.74 -4.05
N VAL A 4 -18.51 2.53 -5.25
CA VAL A 4 -19.42 3.52 -5.89
C VAL A 4 -20.66 3.74 -5.04
N PHE A 5 -21.35 2.67 -4.65
CA PHE A 5 -22.55 2.80 -3.81
C PHE A 5 -22.24 3.37 -2.44
N ASN A 6 -21.15 2.93 -1.81
CA ASN A 6 -20.76 3.47 -0.50
C ASN A 6 -20.44 4.96 -0.54
N SER A 7 -19.92 5.46 -1.66
CA SER A 7 -19.59 6.88 -1.82
C SER A 7 -20.80 7.75 -2.15
N ILE A 8 -21.84 7.19 -2.77
CA ILE A 8 -23.03 7.95 -3.19
C ILE A 8 -24.18 7.74 -2.21
N ASP A 9 -24.50 6.48 -1.93
CA ASP A 9 -25.56 6.11 -0.99
C ASP A 9 -25.26 4.74 -0.36
N HIS A 10 -24.81 4.75 0.88
CA HIS A 10 -24.45 3.54 1.63
C HIS A 10 -25.65 2.67 2.00
N SER A 11 -26.87 3.19 1.91
CA SER A 11 -28.11 2.45 2.19
C SER A 11 -28.48 1.47 1.07
N VAL A 12 -27.93 1.65 -0.13
CA VAL A 12 -28.19 0.76 -1.27
C VAL A 12 -27.68 -0.65 -0.96
N PRO A 13 -28.50 -1.69 -1.07
CA PRO A 13 -28.07 -3.07 -0.85
C PRO A 13 -26.97 -3.48 -1.82
N LYS A 14 -25.89 -4.10 -1.31
CA LYS A 14 -24.75 -4.56 -2.10
C LYS A 14 -24.99 -5.96 -2.64
N ASN A 15 -25.80 -6.07 -3.67
CA ASN A 15 -26.21 -7.33 -4.28
C ASN A 15 -26.24 -7.25 -5.82
N ALA A 16 -26.49 -8.37 -6.46
CA ALA A 16 -26.50 -8.49 -7.93
C ALA A 16 -27.51 -7.53 -8.60
N GLY A 17 -28.65 -7.29 -7.97
CA GLY A 17 -29.66 -6.36 -8.50
C GLY A 17 -29.18 -4.92 -8.58
N SER A 18 -28.50 -4.44 -7.53
CA SER A 18 -27.88 -3.10 -7.50
C SER A 18 -26.71 -3.03 -8.48
N PHE A 19 -25.85 -4.05 -8.50
CA PHE A 19 -24.69 -4.09 -9.41
C PHE A 19 -25.06 -4.18 -10.88
N GLY A 20 -26.23 -4.73 -11.21
CA GLY A 20 -26.77 -4.75 -12.57
C GLY A 20 -27.07 -3.36 -13.17
N ARG A 21 -27.00 -2.29 -12.36
CA ARG A 21 -27.10 -0.91 -12.83
C ARG A 21 -25.76 -0.30 -13.26
N ILE A 22 -24.66 -1.01 -13.04
CA ILE A 22 -23.31 -0.58 -13.40
C ILE A 22 -22.84 -1.43 -14.58
N GLU A 23 -22.63 -0.79 -15.72
CA GLU A 23 -22.00 -1.41 -16.87
C GLU A 23 -20.47 -1.27 -16.76
N VAL A 24 -19.77 -2.39 -16.90
CA VAL A 24 -18.30 -2.41 -16.90
C VAL A 24 -17.81 -2.69 -18.32
N LEU A 25 -17.27 -1.66 -18.96
CA LEU A 25 -16.71 -1.77 -20.30
C LEU A 25 -15.21 -2.10 -20.21
N LEU A 26 -14.85 -3.29 -20.66
CA LEU A 26 -13.47 -3.76 -20.66
C LEU A 26 -12.88 -3.66 -22.07
N ARG A 27 -11.74 -3.02 -22.18
CA ARG A 27 -10.97 -2.92 -23.43
C ARG A 27 -10.05 -4.12 -23.58
N GLU A 28 -10.01 -4.68 -24.78
CA GLU A 28 -9.09 -5.77 -25.09
C GLU A 28 -7.62 -5.33 -25.00
N ASN A 29 -6.77 -6.25 -24.62
CA ASN A 29 -5.32 -6.11 -24.53
C ASN A 29 -4.87 -4.90 -23.69
N SER A 30 -5.58 -4.61 -22.62
CA SER A 30 -5.22 -3.61 -21.63
C SER A 30 -5.00 -4.24 -20.25
N VAL A 31 -4.21 -3.55 -19.40
CA VAL A 31 -3.81 -4.07 -18.07
C VAL A 31 -5.03 -4.40 -17.19
N CYS A 32 -6.08 -3.56 -17.24
CA CYS A 32 -7.33 -3.76 -16.49
C CYS A 32 -8.48 -4.23 -17.40
N GLY A 33 -8.19 -4.91 -18.49
CA GLY A 33 -9.19 -5.29 -19.49
C GLY A 33 -9.28 -6.78 -19.73
N ILE A 34 -9.61 -7.15 -20.97
CA ILE A 34 -9.68 -8.53 -21.43
C ILE A 34 -8.28 -8.98 -21.88
N PRO A 35 -7.64 -9.93 -21.19
CA PRO A 35 -6.30 -10.38 -21.56
C PRO A 35 -6.32 -11.18 -22.86
N LYS A 36 -5.24 -11.08 -23.62
CA LYS A 36 -5.00 -11.92 -24.79
C LYS A 36 -4.05 -13.04 -24.43
N HIS A 37 -4.45 -14.30 -24.72
CA HIS A 37 -3.56 -15.45 -24.48
C HIS A 37 -2.22 -15.29 -25.25
N PRO A 38 -1.07 -15.59 -24.65
CA PRO A 38 -0.84 -16.27 -23.35
C PRO A 38 -0.52 -15.32 -22.19
N THR A 39 -1.36 -14.38 -21.86
CA THR A 39 -1.14 -13.46 -20.75
C THR A 39 -1.23 -14.17 -19.39
N SER A 40 -0.20 -14.03 -18.58
CA SER A 40 -0.20 -14.50 -17.19
C SER A 40 -0.84 -13.47 -16.27
N CYS A 41 -1.55 -13.93 -15.26
CA CYS A 41 -2.25 -13.11 -14.28
C CYS A 41 -1.80 -13.52 -12.87
N SER A 42 -0.66 -12.98 -12.45
CA SER A 42 -0.13 -13.15 -11.09
C SER A 42 -0.30 -11.84 -10.33
N VAL A 43 -0.60 -11.86 -9.04
CA VAL A 43 -0.83 -10.70 -8.15
C VAL A 43 -1.75 -9.59 -8.71
N ALA A 44 -2.32 -9.78 -9.88
CA ALA A 44 -3.14 -8.77 -10.56
C ALA A 44 -4.34 -8.34 -9.73
N THR A 45 -4.98 -9.26 -9.04
CA THR A 45 -6.13 -8.98 -8.17
C THR A 45 -5.75 -8.04 -7.05
N THR A 46 -4.57 -8.19 -6.48
CA THR A 46 -4.08 -7.37 -5.37
C THR A 46 -3.66 -5.99 -5.85
N ASN A 47 -2.71 -5.93 -6.79
CA ASN A 47 -2.12 -4.66 -7.22
C ASN A 47 -3.05 -3.84 -8.12
N ILE A 48 -3.77 -4.48 -9.02
CA ILE A 48 -4.67 -3.78 -9.96
C ILE A 48 -5.96 -3.33 -9.28
N ALA A 49 -6.47 -4.07 -8.29
CA ALA A 49 -7.70 -3.68 -7.58
C ALA A 49 -7.58 -2.29 -6.95
N ASP A 50 -6.44 -2.00 -6.29
CA ASP A 50 -6.20 -0.70 -5.69
C ASP A 50 -6.05 0.40 -6.75
N ARG A 51 -5.36 0.10 -7.85
CA ARG A 51 -5.20 1.03 -8.98
C ARG A 51 -6.50 1.33 -9.73
N VAL A 52 -7.49 0.45 -9.65
CA VAL A 52 -8.86 0.70 -10.18
C VAL A 52 -9.70 1.44 -9.14
N SER A 53 -9.55 1.11 -7.86
CA SER A 53 -10.34 1.72 -6.79
C SER A 53 -10.01 3.20 -6.61
N ASN A 54 -8.74 3.57 -6.59
CA ASN A 54 -8.29 4.95 -6.42
C ASN A 54 -8.88 5.92 -7.49
N PRO A 55 -8.64 5.74 -8.79
CA PRO A 55 -9.20 6.65 -9.79
C PRO A 55 -10.73 6.60 -9.87
N THR A 56 -11.35 5.47 -9.48
CA THR A 56 -12.82 5.41 -9.40
C THR A 56 -13.33 6.32 -8.29
N GLN A 57 -12.71 6.29 -7.10
CA GLN A 57 -13.08 7.18 -6.00
C GLN A 57 -12.77 8.64 -6.30
N ALA A 58 -11.63 8.92 -6.93
CA ALA A 58 -11.28 10.27 -7.38
C ALA A 58 -12.29 10.80 -8.40
N ALA A 59 -12.70 10.00 -9.39
CA ALA A 59 -13.70 10.38 -10.36
C ALA A 59 -15.09 10.65 -9.72
N ILE A 60 -15.46 9.89 -8.69
CA ILE A 60 -16.70 10.13 -7.93
C ILE A 60 -16.61 11.44 -7.15
N ALA A 61 -15.42 11.76 -6.59
CA ALA A 61 -15.20 13.02 -5.88
C ALA A 61 -15.43 14.25 -6.77
N GLU A 62 -15.18 14.14 -8.07
CA GLU A 62 -15.44 15.24 -9.03
C GLU A 62 -16.92 15.46 -9.34
N ILE A 63 -17.82 14.52 -9.03
CA ILE A 63 -19.26 14.64 -9.29
C ILE A 63 -19.86 15.72 -8.39
N ALA A 64 -19.60 15.67 -7.09
CA ALA A 64 -20.12 16.64 -6.13
C ALA A 64 -19.28 16.63 -4.84
N ASP A 65 -19.40 17.72 -4.04
CA ASP A 65 -18.84 17.77 -2.70
C ASP A 65 -19.50 16.72 -1.80
N GLY A 66 -18.71 16.10 -0.95
CA GLY A 66 -19.19 15.03 -0.07
C GLY A 66 -19.15 13.63 -0.70
N PHE A 67 -18.68 13.48 -1.95
CA PHE A 67 -18.55 12.19 -2.63
C PHE A 67 -17.11 11.79 -2.86
N GLY A 68 -16.88 10.47 -3.01
CA GLY A 68 -15.59 9.91 -3.34
C GLY A 68 -14.52 10.09 -2.28
N LEU A 69 -13.29 9.81 -2.65
CA LEU A 69 -12.09 9.93 -1.81
C LEU A 69 -10.93 10.41 -2.68
N ALA A 70 -9.93 11.01 -2.06
CA ALA A 70 -8.63 11.20 -2.69
C ALA A 70 -7.94 9.84 -2.93
N GLU A 71 -6.72 9.84 -3.44
CA GLU A 71 -5.96 8.61 -3.61
C GLU A 71 -5.22 8.23 -2.34
N CYS A 72 -5.15 6.94 -2.07
CA CYS A 72 -4.30 6.39 -1.02
C CYS A 72 -3.09 5.67 -1.60
N GLY A 73 -2.14 5.37 -0.73
CA GLY A 73 -0.79 5.06 -1.06
C GLY A 73 -0.47 3.68 -1.59
N ALA A 74 0.80 3.34 -1.47
CA ALA A 74 1.45 2.20 -2.10
C ALA A 74 0.95 0.84 -1.62
N ILE A 75 1.02 -0.12 -2.54
CA ILE A 75 0.69 -1.52 -2.31
C ILE A 75 1.99 -2.30 -2.15
N ILE A 76 2.01 -3.20 -1.19
CA ILE A 76 3.09 -4.17 -0.93
C ILE A 76 4.50 -3.53 -0.97
N PRO A 77 4.74 -2.41 -0.25
CA PRO A 77 6.10 -1.94 -0.01
C PRO A 77 6.88 -2.98 0.81
N PRO A 78 8.20 -2.86 0.97
CA PRO A 78 8.97 -3.81 1.76
C PRO A 78 8.40 -4.13 3.14
N ALA A 79 7.83 -3.13 3.82
CA ALA A 79 7.20 -3.31 5.13
C ALA A 79 5.88 -4.12 5.12
N THR A 80 5.37 -4.48 3.96
CA THR A 80 4.27 -5.43 3.75
C THR A 80 4.63 -6.50 2.72
N GLY A 81 5.91 -6.64 2.43
CA GLY A 81 6.47 -7.58 1.47
C GLY A 81 6.53 -9.01 1.97
N VAL A 82 7.01 -9.88 1.11
CA VAL A 82 7.27 -11.28 1.46
C VAL A 82 8.73 -11.42 1.89
N VAL A 83 8.94 -11.94 3.08
CA VAL A 83 10.25 -12.25 3.63
C VAL A 83 10.50 -13.75 3.59
N SER A 84 11.73 -14.16 3.24
CA SER A 84 12.12 -15.56 3.23
C SER A 84 13.60 -15.73 3.52
N GLY A 85 14.00 -16.94 3.94
CA GLY A 85 15.39 -17.25 4.25
C GLY A 85 15.54 -18.57 4.96
N ILE A 86 16.71 -18.73 5.58
CA ILE A 86 17.01 -19.85 6.47
C ILE A 86 17.15 -19.32 7.90
N ASP A 87 16.32 -19.80 8.80
CA ASP A 87 16.53 -19.60 10.23
C ASP A 87 17.74 -20.44 10.66
N VAL A 88 18.88 -19.77 10.86
CA VAL A 88 20.14 -20.45 11.18
C VAL A 88 20.14 -21.07 12.56
N ASP A 89 19.33 -20.55 13.49
CA ASP A 89 19.23 -21.05 14.86
C ASP A 89 18.41 -22.35 14.91
N ARG A 90 17.41 -22.48 14.05
CA ARG A 90 16.53 -23.66 13.93
C ARG A 90 16.92 -24.59 12.79
N GLY A 91 17.79 -24.15 11.87
CA GLY A 91 18.20 -24.90 10.69
C GLY A 91 17.06 -25.15 9.69
N GLN A 92 16.04 -24.27 9.63
CA GLN A 92 14.85 -24.47 8.81
C GLN A 92 14.57 -23.28 7.89
N PRO A 93 14.07 -23.54 6.68
CA PRO A 93 13.58 -22.46 5.82
C PRO A 93 12.31 -21.84 6.40
N PHE A 94 12.15 -20.54 6.18
CA PHE A 94 10.92 -19.81 6.49
C PHE A 94 10.50 -18.93 5.32
N VAL A 95 9.21 -18.66 5.25
CA VAL A 95 8.61 -17.68 4.37
C VAL A 95 7.38 -17.10 5.07
N ASN A 96 7.24 -15.78 4.99
CA ASN A 96 6.07 -15.08 5.52
C ASN A 96 5.84 -13.79 4.71
N GLN A 97 4.60 -13.33 4.67
CA GLN A 97 4.29 -11.96 4.31
C GLN A 97 4.18 -11.15 5.60
N VAL A 98 5.00 -10.12 5.76
CA VAL A 98 4.94 -9.23 6.92
C VAL A 98 3.92 -8.12 6.70
N PHE A 99 3.31 -7.64 7.78
CA PHE A 99 2.40 -6.49 7.81
C PHE A 99 2.87 -5.47 8.86
N LEU A 100 4.11 -5.00 8.69
CA LEU A 100 4.76 -4.05 9.59
C LEU A 100 4.39 -2.60 9.28
N GLY A 101 4.10 -2.30 8.01
CA GLY A 101 3.77 -0.96 7.53
C GLY A 101 2.27 -0.71 7.42
N LEU A 102 1.95 0.55 7.18
CA LEU A 102 0.61 1.05 6.85
C LEU A 102 0.72 1.84 5.56
N THR A 103 -0.42 2.07 4.94
CA THR A 103 -0.55 2.96 3.79
C THR A 103 -1.21 4.26 4.24
N GLY A 104 -0.70 5.40 3.79
CA GLY A 104 -1.35 6.69 4.04
C GLY A 104 -2.75 6.69 3.44
N GLY A 105 -3.78 6.71 4.28
CA GLY A 105 -5.17 6.73 3.85
C GLY A 105 -5.52 8.05 3.17
N ALA A 106 -6.46 7.97 2.22
CA ALA A 106 -6.92 9.11 1.45
C ALA A 106 -7.69 10.13 2.29
N GLY A 107 -7.59 11.40 2.01
CA GLY A 107 -8.51 12.42 2.51
C GLY A 107 -9.93 12.09 2.05
N ALA A 108 -10.88 12.18 2.96
CA ALA A 108 -12.29 11.85 2.76
C ALA A 108 -13.18 13.06 3.03
N PRO A 109 -14.41 13.13 2.50
CA PRO A 109 -15.29 14.31 2.67
C PRO A 109 -15.59 14.70 4.12
N HIS A 110 -15.42 13.75 5.04
CA HIS A 110 -15.81 13.92 6.45
C HIS A 110 -14.75 13.37 7.44
N ALA A 111 -13.53 13.08 6.98
CA ALA A 111 -12.50 12.50 7.83
C ALA A 111 -11.09 12.89 7.38
N ASP A 112 -10.25 13.18 8.36
CA ASP A 112 -8.84 13.50 8.23
C ASP A 112 -7.94 12.37 8.66
N CYS A 113 -6.76 12.30 8.07
CA CYS A 113 -5.58 11.63 8.61
C CYS A 113 -5.80 10.19 9.09
N TRP A 114 -6.76 9.47 8.53
CA TRP A 114 -6.99 8.07 8.88
C TRP A 114 -6.02 7.15 8.14
N GLN A 115 -5.48 6.19 8.85
CA GLN A 115 -4.56 5.21 8.27
C GLN A 115 -5.33 4.08 7.61
N SER A 116 -4.89 3.71 6.43
CA SER A 116 -5.33 2.49 5.76
C SER A 116 -4.32 1.38 6.01
N ILE A 117 -4.80 0.19 6.26
CA ILE A 117 -3.95 -0.98 6.42
C ILE A 117 -3.92 -1.73 5.11
N CYS A 118 -2.73 -1.91 4.56
CA CYS A 118 -2.38 -2.79 3.46
C CYS A 118 -3.03 -2.43 2.11
N HIS A 119 -4.31 -2.63 1.93
CA HIS A 119 -4.97 -2.52 0.63
C HIS A 119 -6.29 -1.77 0.70
N VAL A 120 -6.47 -0.83 -0.21
CA VAL A 120 -7.75 -0.14 -0.42
C VAL A 120 -8.82 -1.14 -0.85
N GLY A 121 -8.48 -2.05 -1.76
CA GLY A 121 -9.39 -3.08 -2.24
C GLY A 121 -9.90 -4.02 -1.15
N ASN A 122 -9.15 -4.19 -0.08
CA ASN A 122 -9.55 -4.96 1.10
C ASN A 122 -10.31 -4.13 2.14
N GLY A 123 -10.54 -2.85 1.87
CA GLY A 123 -11.23 -1.96 2.79
C GLY A 123 -10.50 -1.72 4.11
N GLY A 124 -9.19 -1.93 4.14
CA GLY A 124 -8.39 -1.77 5.35
C GLY A 124 -8.61 -2.82 6.44
N LEU A 125 -9.13 -4.00 6.08
CA LEU A 125 -9.50 -5.07 7.03
C LEU A 125 -8.34 -5.97 7.47
N CYS A 126 -7.11 -5.56 7.31
CA CYS A 126 -5.94 -6.29 7.78
C CYS A 126 -5.50 -5.80 9.16
N TYR A 127 -4.98 -6.70 9.99
CA TYR A 127 -4.29 -6.35 11.22
C TYR A 127 -2.80 -6.15 10.94
N GLN A 128 -2.19 -5.21 11.66
CA GLN A 128 -0.73 -5.12 11.69
C GLN A 128 -0.13 -6.24 12.51
N ASP A 129 1.04 -6.69 12.10
CA ASP A 129 1.80 -7.66 12.86
C ASP A 129 2.31 -7.05 14.17
N SER A 130 2.41 -7.88 15.20
CA SER A 130 3.16 -7.57 16.41
C SER A 130 4.65 -7.72 16.13
N ILE A 131 5.43 -6.69 16.43
CA ILE A 131 6.90 -6.72 16.33
C ILE A 131 7.45 -7.91 17.11
N GLU A 132 6.99 -8.09 18.35
CA GLU A 132 7.46 -9.14 19.25
C GLU A 132 7.15 -10.54 18.73
N LEU A 133 5.99 -10.74 18.10
CA LEU A 133 5.62 -12.03 17.52
C LEU A 133 6.42 -12.34 16.25
N ASP A 134 6.68 -11.35 15.42
CA ASP A 134 7.50 -11.54 14.22
C ASP A 134 8.94 -11.87 14.58
N GLU A 135 9.53 -11.12 15.50
CA GLU A 135 10.89 -11.36 16.00
C GLU A 135 11.02 -12.68 16.76
N LEU A 136 9.95 -13.14 17.43
CA LEU A 136 9.92 -14.44 18.12
C LEU A 136 9.84 -15.61 17.14
N ARG A 137 9.06 -15.46 16.08
CA ARG A 137 8.77 -16.55 15.13
C ARG A 137 9.80 -16.68 14.03
N GLN A 138 10.43 -15.58 13.66
CA GLN A 138 11.33 -15.47 12.51
C GLN A 138 12.61 -14.76 12.91
N PRO A 139 13.74 -14.99 12.21
CA PRO A 139 15.00 -14.32 12.51
C PRO A 139 15.02 -12.88 12.02
N LEU A 140 13.97 -12.12 12.32
CA LEU A 140 13.79 -10.70 12.01
C LEU A 140 14.25 -9.82 13.16
N PHE A 141 14.67 -8.61 12.81
CA PHE A 141 14.93 -7.51 13.72
C PHE A 141 14.26 -6.25 13.16
N ILE A 142 13.35 -5.67 13.92
CA ILE A 142 12.63 -4.44 13.55
C ILE A 142 13.23 -3.28 14.35
N GLN A 143 14.03 -2.45 13.69
CA GLN A 143 14.73 -1.34 14.34
C GLN A 143 13.82 -0.15 14.59
N THR A 144 12.98 0.19 13.61
CA THR A 144 12.11 1.38 13.68
C THR A 144 10.76 1.07 13.06
N ARG A 145 9.69 1.57 13.69
CA ARG A 145 8.33 1.56 13.15
C ARG A 145 7.60 2.80 13.61
N GLY A 146 7.12 3.60 12.67
CA GLY A 146 6.45 4.85 12.98
C GLY A 146 5.85 5.51 11.74
N PHE A 147 5.64 6.81 11.82
CA PHE A 147 5.12 7.63 10.73
C PHE A 147 6.15 8.69 10.33
N ALA A 148 6.29 8.90 9.02
CA ALA A 148 7.09 10.00 8.50
C ALA A 148 6.29 11.31 8.57
N PRO A 149 6.86 12.38 9.14
CA PRO A 149 6.20 13.69 9.19
C PRO A 149 6.10 14.32 7.79
N ASP A 150 5.13 15.22 7.62
CA ASP A 150 4.97 16.07 6.44
C ASP A 150 4.85 15.28 5.12
N THR A 151 4.23 14.10 5.17
CA THR A 151 4.05 13.21 4.01
C THR A 151 2.61 13.13 3.55
N GLU A 152 1.67 13.64 4.32
CA GLU A 152 0.25 13.73 4.00
C GLU A 152 -0.05 14.83 2.97
N GLY A 153 -0.98 14.57 2.07
CA GLY A 153 -1.54 15.59 1.17
C GLY A 153 -2.45 16.55 1.93
N ALA A 154 -2.15 17.85 1.83
CA ALA A 154 -2.96 18.89 2.45
C ALA A 154 -4.29 19.10 1.71
N GLY A 155 -5.32 19.55 2.44
CA GLY A 155 -6.66 19.83 1.93
C GLY A 155 -7.57 20.27 3.07
N LYS A 156 -8.84 20.57 2.77
CA LYS A 156 -9.88 20.76 3.81
C LYS A 156 -9.91 19.56 4.76
N PHE A 157 -9.76 18.36 4.19
CA PHE A 157 -9.48 17.11 4.90
C PHE A 157 -8.17 16.56 4.39
N CYS A 158 -7.19 16.40 5.25
CA CYS A 158 -5.87 15.92 4.86
C CYS A 158 -5.85 14.39 4.67
N GLY A 159 -4.92 13.94 3.85
CA GLY A 159 -4.55 12.54 3.80
C GLY A 159 -3.83 12.10 5.07
N ALA A 160 -3.56 10.82 5.20
CA ALA A 160 -2.78 10.29 6.31
C ALA A 160 -1.29 10.22 5.97
N ARG A 161 -0.44 10.20 7.00
CA ARG A 161 1.01 10.14 6.88
C ARG A 161 1.48 8.80 6.34
N SER A 162 2.65 8.82 5.71
CA SER A 162 3.39 7.61 5.37
C SER A 162 3.76 6.83 6.63
N ALA A 163 3.68 5.51 6.57
CA ALA A 163 4.36 4.65 7.52
C ALA A 163 5.85 4.55 7.15
N TYR A 164 6.69 4.47 8.16
CA TYR A 164 8.13 4.27 8.02
C TYR A 164 8.57 3.09 8.88
N VAL A 165 9.26 2.14 8.28
CA VAL A 165 9.72 0.91 8.94
C VAL A 165 11.13 0.59 8.50
N GLU A 166 11.99 0.27 9.46
CA GLU A 166 13.32 -0.30 9.22
C GLU A 166 13.39 -1.69 9.82
N PHE A 167 13.74 -2.68 9.02
CA PHE A 167 13.88 -4.04 9.48
C PHE A 167 14.92 -4.82 8.66
N GLY A 168 15.38 -5.92 9.19
CA GLY A 168 16.36 -6.79 8.53
C GLY A 168 16.53 -8.13 9.23
N PRO A 169 17.49 -8.94 8.81
CA PRO A 169 17.78 -10.20 9.48
C PRO A 169 18.52 -9.98 10.80
N ARG A 170 18.04 -10.64 11.87
CA ARG A 170 18.77 -10.73 13.14
C ARG A 170 20.02 -11.58 13.00
N THR A 171 19.90 -12.68 12.24
CA THR A 171 20.99 -13.64 11.96
C THR A 171 20.86 -14.12 10.52
N GLY A 172 21.95 -14.56 9.89
CA GLY A 172 21.93 -15.11 8.54
C GLY A 172 21.58 -14.10 7.46
N ASN A 173 20.75 -14.53 6.54
CA ASN A 173 20.30 -13.74 5.37
C ASN A 173 18.78 -13.68 5.33
N LEU A 174 18.27 -12.61 4.73
CA LEU A 174 16.83 -12.37 4.50
C LEU A 174 16.61 -11.90 3.08
N ASP A 175 15.78 -12.61 2.32
CA ASP A 175 15.25 -12.11 1.07
C ASP A 175 13.96 -11.35 1.35
N VAL A 176 13.85 -10.15 0.80
CA VAL A 176 12.66 -9.29 0.87
C VAL A 176 12.15 -9.06 -0.54
N ALA A 177 11.03 -9.69 -0.88
CA ALA A 177 10.37 -9.53 -2.18
C ALA A 177 9.19 -8.56 -2.04
N TYR A 178 9.16 -7.53 -2.87
CA TYR A 178 8.13 -6.50 -2.81
C TYR A 178 7.79 -5.88 -4.18
N VAL A 179 6.60 -5.30 -4.25
CA VAL A 179 6.11 -4.51 -5.39
C VAL A 179 5.53 -3.22 -4.82
N SER A 180 6.37 -2.22 -4.59
CA SER A 180 5.96 -0.93 -4.07
C SER A 180 5.44 -0.06 -5.21
N ASP A 181 4.17 0.27 -5.16
CA ASP A 181 3.58 1.26 -6.06
C ASP A 181 3.58 2.65 -5.41
N GLY A 182 3.53 3.69 -6.24
CA GLY A 182 3.51 5.07 -5.78
C GLY A 182 4.89 5.72 -5.59
N GLY A 183 5.98 5.03 -5.95
CA GLY A 183 7.31 5.63 -5.96
C GLY A 183 7.52 6.63 -7.11
N ILE A 184 6.82 6.43 -8.23
CA ILE A 184 6.85 7.34 -9.39
C ILE A 184 5.58 8.20 -9.46
N ASN A 185 4.42 7.56 -9.34
CA ASN A 185 3.12 8.21 -9.37
C ASN A 185 2.56 8.21 -7.93
N GLY A 186 2.86 9.25 -7.19
CA GLY A 186 2.34 9.43 -5.83
C GLY A 186 0.82 9.64 -5.81
N PRO A 187 0.17 9.41 -4.66
CA PRO A 187 -1.26 9.60 -4.50
C PRO A 187 -1.67 11.05 -4.75
N GLN A 188 -2.71 11.24 -5.55
CA GLN A 188 -3.23 12.55 -5.89
C GLN A 188 -4.33 12.98 -4.93
N GLY A 189 -4.38 14.29 -4.66
CA GLY A 189 -5.54 14.90 -4.02
C GLY A 189 -6.71 15.04 -5.00
N VAL A 190 -7.88 15.34 -4.46
CA VAL A 190 -9.10 15.65 -5.24
C VAL A 190 -9.71 16.96 -4.80
N ARG A 191 -10.50 17.60 -5.68
CA ARG A 191 -11.20 18.85 -5.37
C ARG A 191 -10.27 19.94 -4.82
N GLU A 192 -9.14 20.14 -5.49
CA GLU A 192 -8.07 21.08 -5.12
C GLU A 192 -7.22 20.67 -3.88
N GLY A 193 -7.44 19.49 -3.31
CA GLY A 193 -6.51 18.91 -2.33
C GLY A 193 -5.17 18.55 -2.97
N LEU A 194 -4.11 18.57 -2.19
CA LEU A 194 -2.74 18.28 -2.65
C LEU A 194 -2.43 16.78 -2.60
N GLY A 195 -1.47 16.35 -3.42
CA GLY A 195 -0.98 14.98 -3.40
C GLY A 195 -0.21 14.65 -2.12
N GLY A 196 -0.21 13.38 -1.73
CA GLY A 196 0.67 12.85 -0.68
C GLY A 196 2.07 12.53 -1.20
N ALA A 197 3.02 12.31 -0.28
CA ALA A 197 4.38 11.92 -0.61
C ALA A 197 4.45 10.58 -1.32
N CYS A 198 5.44 10.41 -2.20
CA CYS A 198 5.74 9.15 -2.84
C CYS A 198 6.31 8.11 -1.86
N ALA A 199 6.18 6.84 -2.23
CA ALA A 199 6.87 5.74 -1.54
C ALA A 199 8.36 5.77 -1.85
N ASN A 200 9.19 5.40 -0.85
CA ASN A 200 10.63 5.29 -0.99
C ASN A 200 11.16 4.06 -0.27
N GLN A 201 12.14 3.41 -0.85
CA GLN A 201 12.80 2.24 -0.28
C GLN A 201 14.31 2.40 -0.34
N PHE A 202 14.98 2.05 0.76
CA PHE A 202 16.43 2.10 0.86
C PHE A 202 16.97 0.85 1.52
N ARG A 203 18.13 0.39 1.06
CA ARG A 203 18.98 -0.51 1.82
C ARG A 203 19.86 0.32 2.72
N ILE A 204 19.92 -0.01 4.00
CA ILE A 204 20.86 0.57 4.95
C ILE A 204 21.97 -0.45 5.15
N THR A 205 23.16 -0.13 4.67
CA THR A 205 24.32 -1.00 4.76
C THR A 205 24.89 -1.03 6.18
N ARG A 206 25.78 -1.98 6.48
CA ARG A 206 26.42 -2.12 7.81
C ARG A 206 27.16 -0.87 8.28
N ASN A 207 27.64 -0.03 7.37
CA ASN A 207 28.30 1.25 7.66
C ASN A 207 27.33 2.45 7.63
N GLY A 208 26.03 2.19 7.60
CA GLY A 208 25.00 3.23 7.69
C GLY A 208 24.75 3.99 6.39
N MET A 209 25.31 3.55 5.25
CA MET A 209 25.00 4.18 3.96
C MET A 209 23.62 3.76 3.49
N HIS A 210 22.89 4.69 2.92
CA HIS A 210 21.57 4.47 2.28
C HIS A 210 21.76 4.27 0.80
N GLU A 211 21.34 3.14 0.29
CA GLU A 211 21.30 2.80 -1.14
C GLU A 211 19.83 2.77 -1.58
N GLU A 212 19.49 3.60 -2.55
CA GLU A 212 18.12 3.63 -3.10
C GLU A 212 17.81 2.32 -3.81
N LEU A 213 16.60 1.80 -3.58
CA LEU A 213 16.11 0.56 -4.16
C LEU A 213 15.03 0.84 -5.20
N SER A 214 14.90 -0.05 -6.17
CA SER A 214 13.81 0.01 -7.14
C SER A 214 12.44 -0.23 -6.49
N ASN A 215 11.37 0.15 -7.19
CA ASN A 215 10.00 -0.05 -6.69
C ASN A 215 9.53 -1.52 -6.76
N CYS A 216 10.24 -2.39 -7.44
CA CYS A 216 9.91 -3.81 -7.56
C CYS A 216 11.21 -4.61 -7.59
N ASP A 217 11.45 -5.38 -6.54
CA ASP A 217 12.71 -6.13 -6.40
C ASP A 217 12.59 -7.31 -5.44
N VAL A 218 13.64 -8.11 -5.44
CA VAL A 218 13.96 -9.08 -4.39
C VAL A 218 15.33 -8.73 -3.83
N VAL A 219 15.35 -8.13 -2.67
CA VAL A 219 16.57 -7.65 -2.02
C VAL A 219 17.06 -8.69 -1.02
N ASN A 220 18.30 -9.16 -1.19
CA ASN A 220 18.96 -10.00 -0.21
C ASN A 220 19.70 -9.12 0.80
N LEU A 221 19.37 -9.25 2.07
CA LEU A 221 20.00 -8.58 3.20
C LEU A 221 20.80 -9.58 4.00
N VAL A 222 21.94 -9.16 4.52
CA VAL A 222 22.73 -9.95 5.46
C VAL A 222 22.67 -9.33 6.86
N ALA A 223 22.91 -10.12 7.90
CA ALA A 223 22.89 -9.63 9.29
C ALA A 223 23.69 -8.33 9.46
N GLY A 224 23.09 -7.34 10.07
CA GLY A 224 23.61 -5.97 10.22
C GLY A 224 23.27 -5.00 9.08
N GLU A 225 22.53 -5.44 8.06
CA GLU A 225 21.89 -4.58 7.06
C GLU A 225 20.40 -4.50 7.32
N LEU A 226 19.77 -3.40 6.90
CA LEU A 226 18.35 -3.18 7.02
C LEU A 226 17.76 -2.75 5.67
N ILE A 227 16.46 -2.95 5.52
CA ILE A 227 15.66 -2.29 4.52
C ILE A 227 14.79 -1.25 5.21
N ALA A 228 14.86 0.00 4.73
CA ALA A 228 13.98 1.08 5.13
C ALA A 228 12.86 1.18 4.11
N SER A 229 11.63 1.19 4.58
CA SER A 229 10.42 1.24 3.78
C SER A 229 9.56 2.40 4.23
N GLN A 230 9.40 3.40 3.36
CA GLN A 230 8.42 4.46 3.51
C GLN A 230 7.28 4.22 2.53
N SER A 231 6.06 4.10 3.04
CA SER A 231 4.86 4.03 2.19
C SER A 231 4.52 5.42 1.62
N CYS A 232 3.55 5.50 0.71
CA CYS A 232 3.02 6.80 0.32
C CYS A 232 2.24 7.46 1.46
N GLY A 233 2.23 8.78 1.47
CA GLY A 233 1.19 9.55 2.16
C GLY A 233 -0.13 9.50 1.39
N GLY A 234 -1.25 9.75 2.03
CA GLY A 234 -2.54 9.88 1.35
C GLY A 234 -2.72 11.25 0.71
N GLY A 235 -3.47 11.32 -0.39
CA GLY A 235 -3.87 12.60 -1.00
C GLY A 235 -4.91 13.34 -0.16
N GLY A 236 -4.94 14.68 -0.24
CA GLY A 236 -5.90 15.55 0.45
C GLY A 236 -7.23 15.67 -0.30
N TYR A 237 -8.30 15.99 0.41
CA TYR A 237 -9.65 16.23 -0.14
C TYR A 237 -10.11 17.66 0.11
N GLY A 238 -10.48 18.35 -0.96
CA GLY A 238 -11.01 19.72 -0.91
C GLY A 238 -9.93 20.76 -0.61
N ARG A 239 -10.32 22.01 -0.83
CA ARG A 239 -9.45 23.19 -0.57
C ARG A 239 -9.62 23.70 0.86
#